data_50e0587730d02ac61676ce4ad9fafd55
#
_entry.id   50e0587730d02ac61676ce4ad9fafd55
#
_cell.length_a   1.000
_cell.length_b   1.000
_cell.length_c   1.000
_cell.angle_alpha   90.00
_cell.angle_beta   90.00
_cell.angle_gamma   90.00
#
_symmetry.space_group_name_H-M   'P 1'
#
loop_
_entity.id
_entity.type
_entity.pdbx_description
1 polymer ?
#
loop_
_entity_poly.entity_id
_entity_poly.type
_entity_poly.pdbx_seq_one_letter_code
_entity_poly.pdbx_strand_id
1 'polypeptide(L)'
;TIFFVQMLPAQVSRDILERNTNTNVRLAIKDAKTAEPISWASVYLVPVGDTTITHFALSDEKGNVLLKEVPVGRYEVNAEMIGYTPHKKEYGIQAHWEAYDLGIIRLEENPEHIDAASISAVGNPIIVKKDTIEFNAAAFNVGENAMLEDLLKKMPGMEVGEDGTVMLNGEKIDKITVGGRTFFFNDPTAALKSLPAKIVEKIIVSDKV
;
A
#
# COMPACT_ATOMS: atom_id res chain seq x y z
N THR A 1 49.75 -26.85 23.30
CA THR A 1 48.39 -26.62 23.82
C THR A 1 47.57 -26.04 22.70
N ILE A 2 46.69 -26.86 22.10
CA ILE A 2 45.78 -26.46 21.01
C ILE A 2 44.46 -26.07 21.65
N PHE A 3 44.04 -24.78 21.52
CA PHE A 3 42.72 -24.32 21.89
C PHE A 3 41.73 -24.61 20.77
N PHE A 4 40.83 -25.55 20.97
CA PHE A 4 39.66 -25.75 20.12
C PHE A 4 38.56 -24.81 20.62
N VAL A 5 38.22 -23.78 19.83
CA VAL A 5 37.01 -22.99 20.05
C VAL A 5 35.87 -23.72 19.32
N GLN A 6 35.06 -24.43 20.10
CA GLN A 6 33.81 -25.02 19.62
C GLN A 6 32.73 -23.92 19.61
N MET A 7 32.48 -23.31 18.45
CA MET A 7 31.30 -22.49 18.27
C MET A 7 30.06 -23.37 18.26
N LEU A 8 29.15 -23.12 19.18
CA LEU A 8 27.87 -23.81 19.29
C LEU A 8 26.97 -23.42 18.10
N PRO A 9 26.44 -24.38 17.32
CA PRO A 9 25.61 -24.12 16.15
C PRO A 9 24.24 -23.48 16.48
N ALA A 10 23.86 -23.44 17.76
CA ALA A 10 22.56 -22.91 18.20
C ALA A 10 22.47 -21.37 18.21
N GLN A 11 23.60 -20.64 18.29
CA GLN A 11 23.59 -19.17 18.28
C GLN A 11 23.48 -18.61 16.86
N VAL A 12 24.09 -19.25 15.87
CA VAL A 12 24.01 -18.83 14.47
C VAL A 12 22.59 -18.95 13.92
N SER A 13 21.85 -19.98 14.37
CA SER A 13 20.46 -20.18 13.91
C SER A 13 19.46 -19.16 14.50
N ARG A 14 19.70 -18.65 15.72
CA ARG A 14 18.85 -17.63 16.33
C ARG A 14 19.05 -16.25 15.69
N ASP A 15 20.29 -15.85 15.45
CA ASP A 15 20.61 -14.57 14.81
C ASP A 15 20.09 -14.48 13.36
N ILE A 16 20.00 -15.61 12.66
CA ILE A 16 19.43 -15.68 11.31
C ILE A 16 17.90 -15.60 11.36
N LEU A 17 17.26 -16.22 12.35
CA LEU A 17 15.82 -16.18 12.54
C LEU A 17 15.31 -14.81 13.02
N GLU A 18 16.10 -14.08 13.82
CA GLU A 18 15.75 -12.73 14.28
C GLU A 18 15.98 -11.65 13.20
N ARG A 19 16.81 -11.91 12.18
CA ARG A 19 17.12 -10.95 11.11
C ARG A 19 16.11 -10.92 9.96
N ASN A 20 15.19 -11.87 9.88
CA ASN A 20 14.25 -11.98 8.76
C ASN A 20 12.80 -12.11 9.23
N THR A 21 12.35 -11.14 10.01
CA THR A 21 10.94 -11.03 10.40
C THR A 21 10.09 -10.43 9.28
N ASN A 22 10.71 -9.76 8.29
CA ASN A 22 10.04 -9.13 7.16
C ASN A 22 10.50 -9.74 5.84
N THR A 23 9.61 -9.81 4.88
CA THR A 23 9.89 -10.25 3.52
C THR A 23 9.19 -9.35 2.52
N ASN A 24 9.72 -9.24 1.32
CA ASN A 24 8.95 -8.67 0.22
C ASN A 24 7.93 -9.72 -0.27
N VAL A 25 6.75 -9.27 -0.66
CA VAL A 25 5.70 -10.13 -1.22
C VAL A 25 5.41 -9.69 -2.64
N ARG A 26 5.53 -10.60 -3.59
CA ARG A 26 5.18 -10.35 -4.98
C ARG A 26 3.98 -11.19 -5.41
N LEU A 27 3.19 -10.64 -6.32
CA LEU A 27 2.07 -11.33 -6.96
C LEU A 27 1.76 -10.65 -8.30
N ALA A 28 0.89 -11.25 -9.08
CA ALA A 28 0.38 -10.65 -10.31
C ALA A 28 -1.15 -10.67 -10.34
N ILE A 29 -1.75 -9.59 -10.85
CA ILE A 29 -3.21 -9.49 -11.05
C ILE A 29 -3.52 -9.66 -12.53
N LYS A 30 -4.42 -10.58 -12.84
CA LYS A 30 -4.85 -10.87 -14.21
C LYS A 30 -6.35 -11.02 -14.30
N ASP A 31 -6.88 -10.73 -15.48
CA ASP A 31 -8.26 -11.05 -15.83
C ASP A 31 -8.45 -12.58 -15.86
N ALA A 32 -9.55 -13.06 -15.30
CA ALA A 32 -9.81 -14.48 -15.17
C ALA A 32 -10.13 -15.16 -16.50
N LYS A 33 -10.72 -14.43 -17.47
CA LYS A 33 -11.14 -14.96 -18.78
C LYS A 33 -10.05 -14.80 -19.85
N THR A 34 -9.47 -13.60 -19.94
CA THR A 34 -8.51 -13.29 -21.01
C THR A 34 -7.06 -13.60 -20.61
N ALA A 35 -6.79 -13.74 -19.30
CA ALA A 35 -5.47 -13.84 -18.71
C ALA A 35 -4.57 -12.61 -18.96
N GLU A 36 -5.14 -11.51 -19.46
CA GLU A 36 -4.45 -10.24 -19.61
C GLU A 36 -4.11 -9.62 -18.25
N PRO A 37 -3.01 -8.87 -18.14
CA PRO A 37 -2.66 -8.17 -16.92
C PRO A 37 -3.67 -7.06 -16.63
N ILE A 38 -4.03 -6.90 -15.34
CA ILE A 38 -4.84 -5.78 -14.87
C ILE A 38 -3.90 -4.79 -14.21
N SER A 39 -3.77 -3.60 -14.79
CA SER A 39 -3.02 -2.49 -14.22
C SER A 39 -3.89 -1.67 -13.27
N TRP A 40 -3.24 -1.03 -12.28
CA TRP A 40 -3.88 -0.15 -11.30
C TRP A 40 -4.89 -0.84 -10.36
N ALA A 41 -4.86 -2.16 -10.28
CA ALA A 41 -5.61 -2.88 -9.26
C ALA A 41 -5.01 -2.62 -7.88
N SER A 42 -5.87 -2.32 -6.92
CA SER A 42 -5.50 -2.12 -5.52
C SER A 42 -5.24 -3.47 -4.85
N VAL A 43 -4.09 -3.64 -4.21
CA VAL A 43 -3.77 -4.83 -3.42
C VAL A 43 -3.35 -4.41 -2.03
N TYR A 44 -4.00 -4.97 -1.01
CA TYR A 44 -3.68 -4.66 0.38
C TYR A 44 -3.77 -5.87 1.29
N LEU A 45 -3.01 -5.80 2.39
CA LEU A 45 -2.92 -6.84 3.41
C LEU A 45 -3.56 -6.36 4.71
N VAL A 46 -4.40 -7.23 5.29
CA VAL A 46 -4.96 -7.07 6.62
C VAL A 46 -4.52 -8.26 7.46
N PRO A 47 -3.83 -8.09 8.61
CA PRO A 47 -3.47 -9.21 9.48
C PRO A 47 -4.73 -9.96 9.93
N VAL A 48 -4.68 -11.28 9.94
CA VAL A 48 -5.82 -12.10 10.38
C VAL A 48 -6.15 -11.79 11.84
N GLY A 49 -7.41 -11.38 12.09
CA GLY A 49 -7.87 -10.96 13.41
C GLY A 49 -7.75 -9.46 13.67
N ASP A 50 -7.28 -8.70 12.69
CA ASP A 50 -7.25 -7.23 12.70
C ASP A 50 -8.19 -6.67 11.62
N THR A 51 -8.40 -5.36 11.64
CA THR A 51 -9.17 -4.62 10.62
C THR A 51 -8.31 -3.56 9.93
N THR A 52 -7.06 -3.40 10.36
CA THR A 52 -6.15 -2.36 9.88
C THR A 52 -5.38 -2.83 8.64
N ILE A 53 -5.39 -2.04 7.58
CA ILE A 53 -4.53 -2.25 6.43
C ILE A 53 -3.09 -1.93 6.83
N THR A 54 -2.20 -2.91 6.69
CA THR A 54 -0.79 -2.75 7.07
C THR A 54 0.12 -2.50 5.88
N HIS A 55 -0.21 -3.09 4.72
CA HIS A 55 0.56 -2.95 3.49
C HIS A 55 -0.38 -2.76 2.31
N PHE A 56 0.05 -1.93 1.38
CA PHE A 56 -0.71 -1.62 0.17
C PHE A 56 0.23 -1.42 -1.02
N ALA A 57 -0.22 -1.81 -2.22
CA ALA A 57 0.41 -1.46 -3.49
C ALA A 57 -0.62 -1.45 -4.62
N LEU A 58 -0.30 -0.78 -5.72
CA LEU A 58 -1.03 -0.88 -6.99
C LEU A 58 -0.30 -1.83 -7.93
N SER A 59 -1.04 -2.51 -8.78
CA SER A 59 -0.44 -3.29 -9.86
C SER A 59 0.13 -2.36 -10.95
N ASP A 60 1.29 -2.72 -11.49
CA ASP A 60 1.92 -2.02 -12.60
C ASP A 60 1.21 -2.32 -13.95
N GLU A 61 1.70 -1.75 -15.05
CA GLU A 61 1.16 -1.97 -16.41
C GLU A 61 1.17 -3.46 -16.84
N LYS A 62 2.00 -4.28 -16.21
CA LYS A 62 2.10 -5.72 -16.44
C LYS A 62 1.30 -6.54 -15.43
N GLY A 63 0.53 -5.86 -14.57
CA GLY A 63 -0.25 -6.49 -13.51
C GLY A 63 0.58 -6.94 -12.31
N ASN A 64 1.88 -6.64 -12.22
CA ASN A 64 2.73 -7.06 -11.10
C ASN A 64 2.52 -6.15 -9.89
N VAL A 65 2.62 -6.75 -8.71
CA VAL A 65 2.52 -6.07 -7.42
C VAL A 65 3.71 -6.47 -6.55
N LEU A 66 4.31 -5.50 -5.88
CA LEU A 66 5.36 -5.70 -4.89
C LEU A 66 5.01 -4.98 -3.58
N LEU A 67 4.72 -5.75 -2.54
CA LEU A 67 4.56 -5.27 -1.18
C LEU A 67 5.89 -5.45 -0.46
N LYS A 68 6.44 -4.36 0.09
CA LYS A 68 7.77 -4.36 0.71
C LYS A 68 7.66 -4.56 2.23
N GLU A 69 8.67 -5.21 2.80
CA GLU A 69 8.89 -5.34 4.24
C GLU A 69 7.68 -5.86 5.03
N VAL A 70 6.98 -6.84 4.45
CA VAL A 70 5.83 -7.48 5.08
C VAL A 70 6.31 -8.41 6.19
N PRO A 71 5.88 -8.24 7.46
CA PRO A 71 6.18 -9.19 8.52
C PRO A 71 5.65 -10.59 8.20
N VAL A 72 6.40 -11.63 8.60
CA VAL A 72 5.93 -13.02 8.47
C VAL A 72 4.65 -13.20 9.28
N GLY A 73 3.63 -13.82 8.70
CA GLY A 73 2.35 -13.96 9.38
C GLY A 73 1.23 -14.43 8.47
N ARG A 74 0.01 -14.41 9.03
CA ARG A 74 -1.22 -14.70 8.29
C ARG A 74 -1.94 -13.40 7.96
N TYR A 75 -2.27 -13.22 6.71
CA TYR A 75 -2.93 -12.03 6.19
C TYR A 75 -4.11 -12.38 5.33
N GLU A 76 -5.14 -11.60 5.40
CA GLU A 76 -6.16 -11.50 4.38
C GLU A 76 -5.60 -10.61 3.26
N VAL A 77 -5.43 -11.20 2.08
CA VAL A 77 -4.99 -10.50 0.87
C VAL A 77 -6.24 -10.07 0.11
N ASN A 78 -6.38 -8.79 -0.07
CA ASN A 78 -7.46 -8.19 -0.82
C ASN A 78 -6.92 -7.62 -2.13
N ALA A 79 -7.61 -7.89 -3.25
CA ALA A 79 -7.29 -7.28 -4.54
C ALA A 79 -8.58 -6.78 -5.19
N GLU A 80 -8.60 -5.51 -5.58
CA GLU A 80 -9.80 -4.82 -6.06
C GLU A 80 -9.51 -3.99 -7.30
N MET A 81 -10.44 -4.01 -8.25
CA MET A 81 -10.44 -3.17 -9.44
C MET A 81 -11.87 -2.84 -9.83
N ILE A 82 -12.12 -1.60 -10.28
CA ILE A 82 -13.45 -1.18 -10.76
C ILE A 82 -13.85 -2.06 -11.95
N GLY A 83 -15.07 -2.58 -11.91
CA GLY A 83 -15.58 -3.49 -12.95
C GLY A 83 -15.23 -4.96 -12.73
N TYR A 84 -14.61 -5.30 -11.60
CA TYR A 84 -14.26 -6.66 -11.23
C TYR A 84 -14.82 -7.05 -9.87
N THR A 85 -15.04 -8.34 -9.67
CA THR A 85 -15.37 -8.89 -8.35
C THR A 85 -14.14 -8.83 -7.46
N PRO A 86 -14.23 -8.24 -6.25
CA PRO A 86 -13.11 -8.18 -5.32
C PRO A 86 -12.61 -9.58 -4.93
N HIS A 87 -11.30 -9.76 -4.92
CA HIS A 87 -10.65 -10.94 -4.36
C HIS A 87 -10.36 -10.73 -2.88
N LYS A 88 -10.73 -11.71 -2.06
CA LYS A 88 -10.50 -11.68 -0.62
C LYS A 88 -10.18 -13.10 -0.15
N LYS A 89 -8.94 -13.33 0.31
CA LYS A 89 -8.51 -14.66 0.74
C LYS A 89 -7.35 -14.58 1.74
N GLU A 90 -7.35 -15.51 2.71
CA GLU A 90 -6.25 -15.65 3.65
C GLU A 90 -5.05 -16.37 3.04
N TYR A 91 -3.85 -15.86 3.35
CA TYR A 91 -2.57 -16.42 2.98
C TYR A 91 -1.60 -16.41 4.17
N GLY A 92 -0.75 -17.42 4.24
CA GLY A 92 0.38 -17.45 5.16
C GLY A 92 1.64 -16.95 4.46
N ILE A 93 2.15 -15.81 4.88
CA ILE A 93 3.39 -15.23 4.34
C ILE A 93 4.56 -15.72 5.17
N GLN A 94 5.56 -16.30 4.50
CA GLN A 94 6.76 -16.85 5.11
C GLN A 94 7.99 -16.02 4.71
N ALA A 95 9.03 -16.07 5.53
CA ALA A 95 10.28 -15.43 5.21
C ALA A 95 10.89 -15.99 3.92
N HIS A 96 11.34 -15.11 3.05
CA HIS A 96 12.02 -15.45 1.81
C HIS A 96 13.16 -14.46 1.55
N TRP A 97 14.30 -14.95 1.10
CA TRP A 97 15.51 -14.13 0.93
C TRP A 97 15.38 -13.05 -0.15
N GLU A 98 14.56 -13.23 -1.15
CA GLU A 98 14.32 -12.27 -2.24
C GLU A 98 12.90 -11.69 -2.13
N ALA A 99 11.87 -12.50 -2.37
CA ALA A 99 10.48 -12.14 -2.20
C ALA A 99 9.62 -13.41 -2.07
N TYR A 100 8.62 -13.37 -1.20
CA TYR A 100 7.61 -14.41 -1.11
C TYR A 100 6.61 -14.26 -2.25
N ASP A 101 6.47 -15.30 -3.07
CA ASP A 101 5.61 -15.28 -4.25
C ASP A 101 4.22 -15.83 -3.93
N LEU A 102 3.20 -14.99 -3.97
CA LEU A 102 1.80 -15.37 -3.83
C LEU A 102 1.19 -15.90 -5.14
N GLY A 103 1.92 -15.80 -6.27
CA GLY A 103 1.45 -16.24 -7.57
C GLY A 103 0.50 -15.25 -8.25
N ILE A 104 -0.46 -15.79 -8.99
CA ILE A 104 -1.40 -14.99 -9.79
C ILE A 104 -2.77 -14.98 -9.12
N ILE A 105 -3.26 -13.77 -8.84
CA ILE A 105 -4.67 -13.54 -8.47
C ILE A 105 -5.44 -13.22 -9.75
N ARG A 106 -6.53 -13.94 -9.98
CA ARG A 106 -7.42 -13.73 -11.12
C ARG A 106 -8.68 -13.05 -10.65
N LEU A 107 -9.00 -11.90 -11.24
CA LEU A 107 -10.24 -11.18 -10.99
C LEU A 107 -11.25 -11.48 -12.09
N GLU A 108 -12.50 -11.71 -11.71
CA GLU A 108 -13.61 -11.91 -12.63
C GLU A 108 -14.29 -10.59 -12.91
N GLU A 109 -14.53 -10.27 -14.20
CA GLU A 109 -15.30 -9.10 -14.59
C GLU A 109 -16.71 -9.15 -13.98
N ASN A 110 -17.10 -8.06 -13.36
CA ASN A 110 -18.45 -7.85 -12.85
C ASN A 110 -18.94 -6.44 -13.21
N PRO A 111 -19.66 -6.28 -14.33
CA PRO A 111 -20.13 -4.96 -14.75
C PRO A 111 -21.16 -4.33 -13.78
N GLU A 112 -21.78 -5.09 -12.90
CA GLU A 112 -22.69 -4.56 -11.87
C GLU A 112 -21.92 -3.89 -10.70
N HIS A 113 -20.62 -4.12 -10.58
CA HIS A 113 -19.75 -3.51 -9.55
C HIS A 113 -19.26 -2.09 -9.95
N ILE A 114 -19.77 -1.50 -10.99
CA ILE A 114 -19.40 -0.13 -11.40
C ILE A 114 -19.97 0.91 -10.42
N ASP A 115 -21.07 0.61 -9.72
CA ASP A 115 -21.78 1.53 -8.82
C ASP A 115 -21.75 1.17 -7.33
N ALA A 116 -21.27 0.02 -6.97
CA ALA A 116 -21.20 -0.39 -5.57
C ALA A 116 -19.79 -0.24 -5.03
N ALA A 117 -19.47 0.92 -4.45
CA ALA A 117 -18.45 0.98 -3.42
C ALA A 117 -18.82 -0.09 -2.37
N SER A 118 -18.15 -1.24 -2.40
CA SER A 118 -18.35 -2.25 -1.37
C SER A 118 -17.93 -1.62 -0.05
N ILE A 119 -18.90 -1.36 0.79
CA ILE A 119 -18.71 -0.78 2.11
C ILE A 119 -18.11 -1.89 2.98
N SER A 120 -16.80 -2.04 2.94
CA SER A 120 -16.08 -2.57 4.09
C SER A 120 -16.11 -1.49 5.17
N ALA A 121 -16.07 -1.84 6.44
CA ALA A 121 -16.18 -0.89 7.56
C ALA A 121 -15.12 0.24 7.52
N VAL A 122 -14.12 0.16 6.69
CA VAL A 122 -13.04 1.15 6.49
C VAL A 122 -13.13 1.84 5.12
N GLY A 123 -14.01 1.41 4.21
CA GLY A 123 -14.08 1.92 2.83
C GLY A 123 -12.88 1.47 1.97
N ASN A 124 -13.01 1.62 0.66
CA ASN A 124 -11.91 1.33 -0.26
C ASN A 124 -10.75 2.31 0.02
N PRO A 125 -9.54 1.83 0.36
CA PRO A 125 -8.42 2.71 0.73
C PRO A 125 -8.02 3.62 -0.44
N ILE A 126 -8.19 3.16 -1.67
CA ILE A 126 -7.88 3.92 -2.87
C ILE A 126 -8.91 3.61 -3.96
N ILE A 127 -9.39 4.66 -4.58
CA ILE A 127 -10.30 4.60 -5.73
C ILE A 127 -9.58 5.25 -6.90
N VAL A 128 -9.28 4.45 -7.93
CA VAL A 128 -8.70 4.95 -9.18
C VAL A 128 -9.83 5.19 -10.18
N LYS A 129 -9.98 6.44 -10.61
CA LYS A 129 -10.87 6.86 -11.71
C LYS A 129 -10.00 7.23 -12.91
N LYS A 130 -10.63 7.46 -14.06
CA LYS A 130 -9.93 7.71 -15.33
C LYS A 130 -8.86 8.82 -15.26
N ASP A 131 -9.09 9.83 -14.44
CA ASP A 131 -8.28 11.06 -14.34
C ASP A 131 -7.99 11.47 -12.89
N THR A 132 -8.31 10.60 -11.93
CA THR A 132 -8.27 10.95 -10.51
C THR A 132 -7.98 9.71 -9.66
N ILE A 133 -7.09 9.85 -8.70
CA ILE A 133 -6.84 8.86 -7.64
C ILE A 133 -7.32 9.44 -6.32
N GLU A 134 -8.26 8.78 -5.66
CA GLU A 134 -8.75 9.17 -4.34
C GLU A 134 -8.19 8.21 -3.28
N PHE A 135 -7.54 8.74 -2.26
CA PHE A 135 -7.06 8.01 -1.09
C PHE A 135 -7.97 8.31 0.11
N ASN A 136 -8.52 7.28 0.72
CA ASN A 136 -9.26 7.41 1.97
C ASN A 136 -8.27 7.50 3.14
N ALA A 137 -8.15 8.66 3.76
CA ALA A 137 -7.17 8.90 4.83
C ALA A 137 -7.38 7.97 6.04
N ALA A 138 -8.63 7.62 6.36
CA ALA A 138 -8.97 6.75 7.48
C ALA A 138 -8.47 5.30 7.31
N ALA A 139 -8.17 4.89 6.08
CA ALA A 139 -7.63 3.56 5.80
C ALA A 139 -6.15 3.42 6.13
N PHE A 140 -5.44 4.55 6.33
CA PHE A 140 -4.01 4.57 6.63
C PHE A 140 -3.78 4.89 8.10
N ASN A 141 -3.26 3.91 8.84
CA ASN A 141 -3.02 4.08 10.27
C ASN A 141 -1.80 4.98 10.51
N VAL A 142 -2.06 6.13 11.11
CA VAL A 142 -1.06 7.09 11.57
C VAL A 142 -1.30 7.40 13.04
N GLY A 143 -0.25 7.76 13.78
CA GLY A 143 -0.37 8.09 15.20
C GLY A 143 -1.32 9.28 15.45
N GLU A 144 -1.85 9.41 16.67
CA GLU A 144 -2.80 10.48 17.05
C GLU A 144 -2.29 11.89 16.80
N ASN A 145 -0.97 12.10 16.87
CA ASN A 145 -0.31 13.39 16.65
C ASN A 145 0.34 13.50 15.27
N ALA A 146 0.04 12.57 14.34
CA ALA A 146 0.61 12.58 13.00
C ALA A 146 0.15 13.81 12.20
N MET A 147 1.05 14.34 11.40
CA MET A 147 0.78 15.41 10.46
C MET A 147 0.47 14.88 9.06
N LEU A 148 0.05 15.75 8.16
CA LEU A 148 -0.25 15.39 6.78
C LEU A 148 0.96 14.72 6.09
N GLU A 149 2.17 15.15 6.40
CA GLU A 149 3.41 14.55 5.91
C GLU A 149 3.50 13.06 6.27
N ASP A 150 3.20 12.71 7.53
CA ASP A 150 3.24 11.33 8.01
C ASP A 150 2.17 10.46 7.32
N LEU A 151 0.99 11.05 7.08
CA LEU A 151 -0.10 10.40 6.36
C LEU A 151 0.30 10.13 4.89
N LEU A 152 0.85 11.12 4.20
CA LEU A 152 1.30 10.97 2.81
C LEU A 152 2.39 9.89 2.68
N LYS A 153 3.36 9.85 3.59
CA LYS A 153 4.42 8.83 3.60
C LYS A 153 3.89 7.39 3.81
N LYS A 154 2.67 7.25 4.35
CA LYS A 154 1.99 5.95 4.49
C LYS A 154 1.20 5.55 3.26
N MET A 155 0.91 6.49 2.37
CA MET A 155 0.15 6.23 1.15
C MET A 155 1.07 5.64 0.08
N PRO A 156 0.63 4.61 -0.62
CA PRO A 156 1.44 3.95 -1.65
C PRO A 156 1.70 4.88 -2.83
N GLY A 157 2.91 4.79 -3.35
CA GLY A 157 3.36 5.63 -4.45
C GLY A 157 3.61 7.09 -4.08
N MET A 158 3.25 7.52 -2.86
CA MET A 158 3.52 8.87 -2.39
C MET A 158 4.94 8.96 -1.82
N GLU A 159 5.68 9.95 -2.26
CA GLU A 159 6.99 10.32 -1.75
C GLU A 159 6.96 11.77 -1.30
N VAL A 160 7.54 12.05 -0.13
CA VAL A 160 7.63 13.39 0.41
C VAL A 160 9.09 13.73 0.65
N GLY A 161 9.61 14.68 -0.10
CA GLY A 161 10.97 15.19 0.03
C GLY A 161 11.14 16.08 1.26
N GLU A 162 12.38 16.26 1.70
CA GLU A 162 12.71 17.14 2.83
C GLU A 162 12.35 18.61 2.55
N ASP A 163 12.35 18.99 1.29
CA ASP A 163 11.97 20.32 0.77
C ASP A 163 10.44 20.52 0.66
N GLY A 164 9.64 19.52 1.08
CA GLY A 164 8.19 19.54 0.95
C GLY A 164 7.66 19.20 -0.44
N THR A 165 8.51 18.75 -1.35
CA THR A 165 8.07 18.22 -2.64
C THR A 165 7.31 16.92 -2.43
N VAL A 166 6.10 16.85 -2.98
CA VAL A 166 5.29 15.62 -2.97
C VAL A 166 5.29 15.02 -4.37
N MET A 167 5.55 13.73 -4.46
CA MET A 167 5.50 12.97 -5.71
C MET A 167 4.54 11.80 -5.57
N LEU A 168 3.86 11.46 -6.65
CA LEU A 168 3.06 10.23 -6.77
C LEU A 168 3.62 9.41 -7.93
N ASN A 169 4.07 8.19 -7.65
CA ASN A 169 4.70 7.29 -8.62
C ASN A 169 5.86 7.92 -9.42
N GLY A 170 6.61 8.82 -8.78
CA GLY A 170 7.72 9.56 -9.41
C GLY A 170 7.31 10.83 -10.15
N GLU A 171 6.01 11.13 -10.28
CA GLU A 171 5.51 12.39 -10.83
C GLU A 171 5.30 13.43 -9.74
N LYS A 172 5.82 14.64 -9.97
CA LYS A 172 5.71 15.74 -9.02
C LYS A 172 4.29 16.30 -8.99
N ILE A 173 3.74 16.45 -7.78
CA ILE A 173 2.48 17.15 -7.54
C ILE A 173 2.75 18.65 -7.47
N ASP A 174 2.26 19.39 -8.45
CA ASP A 174 2.53 20.84 -8.55
C ASP A 174 1.65 21.68 -7.64
N LYS A 175 0.49 21.19 -7.23
CA LYS A 175 -0.49 21.98 -6.49
C LYS A 175 -1.21 21.16 -5.44
N ILE A 176 -1.20 21.67 -4.21
CA ILE A 176 -1.96 21.10 -3.10
C ILE A 176 -3.09 22.06 -2.74
N THR A 177 -4.32 21.54 -2.63
CA THR A 177 -5.49 22.31 -2.20
C THR A 177 -6.15 21.65 -1.00
N VAL A 178 -6.71 22.45 -0.11
CA VAL A 178 -7.49 21.99 1.04
C VAL A 178 -8.86 22.65 0.96
N GLY A 179 -9.93 21.82 0.92
CA GLY A 179 -11.29 22.33 0.78
C GLY A 179 -11.54 23.12 -0.51
N GLY A 180 -10.84 22.76 -1.61
CA GLY A 180 -10.94 23.44 -2.92
C GLY A 180 -10.20 24.77 -3.00
N ARG A 181 -9.56 25.21 -1.92
CA ARG A 181 -8.74 26.46 -1.90
C ARG A 181 -7.27 26.08 -1.95
N THR A 182 -6.48 26.81 -2.75
CA THR A 182 -5.03 26.60 -2.76
C THR A 182 -4.46 27.02 -1.42
N PHE A 183 -3.86 26.08 -0.74
CA PHE A 183 -3.30 26.24 0.57
C PHE A 183 -1.79 26.40 0.42
N PHE A 184 -1.23 27.51 0.95
CA PHE A 184 0.22 27.81 0.91
C PHE A 184 0.84 27.94 -0.49
N PHE A 185 0.64 29.10 -1.11
CA PHE A 185 1.27 29.43 -2.40
C PHE A 185 2.80 29.44 -2.39
N ASN A 186 3.42 29.60 -1.21
CA ASN A 186 4.86 29.86 -1.11
C ASN A 186 5.65 28.83 -0.27
N ASP A 187 4.99 27.96 0.49
CA ASP A 187 5.67 26.97 1.33
C ASP A 187 4.83 25.68 1.51
N PRO A 188 4.99 24.71 0.61
CA PRO A 188 4.34 23.42 0.74
C PRO A 188 4.73 22.69 2.02
N THR A 189 5.96 22.87 2.48
CA THR A 189 6.50 22.23 3.69
C THR A 189 5.75 22.65 4.94
N ALA A 190 5.40 23.93 5.05
CA ALA A 190 4.62 24.43 6.19
C ALA A 190 3.23 23.77 6.26
N ALA A 191 2.57 23.55 5.11
CA ALA A 191 1.28 22.85 5.05
C ALA A 191 1.39 21.39 5.52
N LEU A 192 2.38 20.67 5.01
CA LEU A 192 2.61 19.27 5.30
C LEU A 192 2.88 19.01 6.78
N LYS A 193 3.61 19.93 7.44
CA LYS A 193 4.02 19.82 8.83
C LYS A 193 3.05 20.45 9.84
N SER A 194 2.06 21.23 9.38
CA SER A 194 1.13 21.94 10.27
C SER A 194 -0.29 21.40 10.25
N LEU A 195 -0.68 20.64 9.22
CA LEU A 195 -2.02 20.03 9.14
C LEU A 195 -2.04 18.69 9.86
N PRO A 196 -2.86 18.53 10.93
CA PRO A 196 -3.02 17.25 11.59
C PRO A 196 -3.67 16.22 10.66
N ALA A 197 -3.11 15.02 10.56
CA ALA A 197 -3.63 13.94 9.72
C ALA A 197 -5.10 13.58 10.04
N LYS A 198 -5.48 13.68 11.29
CA LYS A 198 -6.85 13.33 11.80
C LYS A 198 -7.98 14.19 11.21
N ILE A 199 -7.70 15.37 10.67
CA ILE A 199 -8.72 16.21 10.03
C ILE A 199 -8.83 15.98 8.53
N VAL A 200 -7.95 15.12 7.97
CA VAL A 200 -7.98 14.76 6.56
C VAL A 200 -8.89 13.57 6.38
N GLU A 201 -9.97 13.74 5.64
CA GLU A 201 -10.92 12.68 5.32
C GLU A 201 -10.46 11.88 4.09
N LYS A 202 -10.03 12.60 3.06
CA LYS A 202 -9.52 12.00 1.81
C LYS A 202 -8.50 12.90 1.13
N ILE A 203 -7.64 12.27 0.33
CA ILE A 203 -6.70 12.95 -0.56
C ILE A 203 -7.06 12.58 -1.98
N ILE A 204 -7.15 13.59 -2.84
CA ILE A 204 -7.50 13.42 -4.25
C ILE A 204 -6.32 13.94 -5.06
N VAL A 205 -5.78 13.07 -5.91
CA VAL A 205 -4.77 13.44 -6.90
C VAL A 205 -5.43 13.35 -8.28
N SER A 206 -5.39 14.43 -9.04
CA SER A 206 -5.95 14.49 -10.38
C SER A 206 -4.90 15.01 -11.35
N ASP A 207 -4.91 14.49 -12.57
CA ASP A 207 -4.18 15.07 -13.68
C ASP A 207 -4.70 16.47 -13.95
N LYS A 208 -3.80 17.35 -14.38
CA LYS A 208 -4.17 18.73 -14.67
C LYS A 208 -5.26 18.81 -15.75
N VAL A 209 -6.28 19.59 -15.46
CA VAL A 209 -7.11 20.23 -16.46
C VAL A 209 -6.49 21.55 -16.87
#